data_6c1136bfbf19b7e698b6792f3f3fcf01
#
_entry.id   6c1136bfbf19b7e698b6792f3f3fcf01
#
_cell.length_a   1.000
_cell.length_b   1.000
_cell.length_c   1.000
_cell.angle_alpha   90.00
_cell.angle_beta   90.00
_cell.angle_gamma   90.00
#
_symmetry.space_group_name_H-M   'P 1'
#
loop_
_entity.id
_entity.type
_entity.pdbx_description
1 polymer ?
#
loop_
_entity_poly.entity_id
_entity_poly.type
_entity_poly.pdbx_seq_one_letter_code
_entity_poly.pdbx_strand_id
1 'polypeptide(L)'
;KEHGLFADIVPKIYNAGELGKTLAENISEYSAVTIFRAEEGSLELLPPLMETGVPVNDIALYRTEYEVSSLLRHKIEKMFQKEEIDAVTFTSASTVKGFVKAIKNVELQNVSAVCIGEQTAAEARKYGMKIQVAKRADMDAMTEKIVECFGNVNF
;
A
#
# COMPACT_ATOMS: atom_id res chain seq x y z
N LYS A 1 -1.18 22.84 0.37
CA LYS A 1 -1.26 24.29 0.00
C LYS A 1 -2.68 24.72 -0.38
N GLU A 2 -3.48 23.85 -1.00
CA GLU A 2 -4.84 24.18 -1.45
C GLU A 2 -5.79 24.57 -0.31
N HIS A 3 -5.56 24.04 0.91
CA HIS A 3 -6.38 24.32 2.09
C HIS A 3 -5.70 25.23 3.12
N GLY A 4 -4.65 25.97 2.71
CA GLY A 4 -3.92 26.88 3.61
C GLY A 4 -3.03 26.18 4.65
N LEU A 5 -2.85 24.87 4.54
CA LEU A 5 -1.97 24.09 5.41
C LEU A 5 -0.58 23.92 4.77
N PHE A 6 0.46 24.06 5.60
CA PHE A 6 1.83 23.83 5.22
C PHE A 6 2.39 22.71 6.10
N ALA A 7 3.19 21.83 5.52
CA ALA A 7 3.90 20.81 6.28
C ALA A 7 5.25 21.39 6.71
N ASP A 8 5.48 21.49 8.01
CA ASP A 8 6.75 21.96 8.57
C ASP A 8 7.79 20.84 8.56
N ILE A 9 7.35 19.59 8.73
CA ILE A 9 8.20 18.41 8.77
C ILE A 9 7.74 17.44 7.69
N VAL A 10 8.65 17.10 6.78
CA VAL A 10 8.43 16.11 5.71
C VAL A 10 9.60 15.14 5.70
N PRO A 11 9.40 13.83 5.86
CA PRO A 11 10.50 12.87 5.88
C PRO A 11 11.10 12.73 4.47
N LYS A 12 12.38 12.37 4.40
CA LYS A 12 13.07 12.12 3.12
C LYS A 12 12.55 10.87 2.41
N ILE A 13 12.15 9.87 3.19
CA ILE A 13 11.54 8.64 2.70
C ILE A 13 10.09 8.62 3.16
N TYR A 14 9.16 8.52 2.20
CA TYR A 14 7.73 8.60 2.47
C TYR A 14 7.18 7.28 3.04
N ASN A 15 7.48 7.02 4.31
CA ASN A 15 6.87 5.94 5.08
C ASN A 15 6.63 6.35 6.54
N ALA A 16 5.79 5.58 7.24
CA ALA A 16 5.36 5.91 8.59
C ALA A 16 6.50 5.87 9.62
N GLY A 17 7.43 4.91 9.49
CA GLY A 17 8.56 4.78 10.40
C GLY A 17 9.52 5.97 10.30
N GLU A 18 9.87 6.39 9.08
CA GLU A 18 10.72 7.56 8.87
C GLU A 18 10.04 8.87 9.31
N LEU A 19 8.73 9.00 9.09
CA LEU A 19 7.98 10.14 9.62
C LEU A 19 8.04 10.17 11.15
N GLY A 20 7.84 9.01 11.80
CA GLY A 20 7.93 8.91 13.28
C GLY A 20 9.28 9.31 13.81
N LYS A 21 10.37 8.83 13.21
CA LYS A 21 11.75 9.22 13.58
C LYS A 21 12.01 10.71 13.37
N THR A 22 11.66 11.22 12.17
CA THR A 22 11.86 12.65 11.86
C THR A 22 11.07 13.55 12.80
N LEU A 23 9.85 13.17 13.18
CA LEU A 23 9.07 13.90 14.17
C LEU A 23 9.75 13.83 15.54
N ALA A 24 10.14 12.65 16.01
CA ALA A 24 10.78 12.45 17.30
C ALA A 24 12.06 13.31 17.47
N GLU A 25 12.82 13.50 16.39
CA GLU A 25 14.02 14.34 16.36
C GLU A 25 13.73 15.85 16.40
N ASN A 26 12.52 16.29 16.04
CA ASN A 26 12.18 17.71 15.85
C ASN A 26 11.12 18.24 16.83
N ILE A 27 10.49 17.39 17.65
CA ILE A 27 9.53 17.83 18.66
C ILE A 27 10.23 18.16 19.99
N SER A 28 9.69 19.12 20.74
CA SER A 28 10.18 19.46 22.06
C SER A 28 9.51 18.62 23.16
N GLU A 29 10.12 18.53 24.31
CA GLU A 29 9.54 17.84 25.49
C GLU A 29 8.20 18.41 25.97
N TYR A 30 7.90 19.66 25.61
CA TYR A 30 6.62 20.33 25.93
C TYR A 30 5.56 20.14 24.84
N SER A 31 5.84 19.36 23.80
CA SER A 31 4.92 19.12 22.69
C SER A 31 3.92 18.03 23.05
N ALA A 32 2.82 18.00 22.30
CA ALA A 32 1.91 16.86 22.20
C ALA A 32 1.71 16.53 20.72
N VAL A 33 1.66 15.25 20.39
CA VAL A 33 1.46 14.79 19.01
C VAL A 33 0.04 14.24 18.85
N THR A 34 -0.69 14.74 17.86
CA THR A 34 -1.97 14.16 17.46
C THR A 34 -1.83 13.60 16.05
N ILE A 35 -2.12 12.32 15.91
CA ILE A 35 -2.03 11.58 14.65
C ILE A 35 -3.45 11.37 14.14
N PHE A 36 -3.71 11.79 12.91
CA PHE A 36 -4.92 11.49 12.19
C PHE A 36 -4.61 10.51 11.07
N ARG A 37 -5.15 9.30 11.13
CA ARG A 37 -4.85 8.23 10.17
C ARG A 37 -6.04 7.33 9.89
N ALA A 38 -5.87 6.42 8.92
CA ALA A 38 -6.78 5.29 8.75
C ALA A 38 -6.66 4.32 9.94
N GLU A 39 -7.74 3.67 10.34
CA GLU A 39 -7.75 2.66 11.41
C GLU A 39 -6.72 1.54 11.17
N GLU A 40 -6.60 1.07 9.92
CA GLU A 40 -5.64 0.06 9.49
C GLU A 40 -4.28 0.66 9.03
N GLY A 41 -4.00 1.92 9.36
CA GLY A 41 -2.74 2.59 9.01
C GLY A 41 -1.54 1.94 9.71
N SER A 42 -0.32 2.18 9.17
CA SER A 42 0.90 1.64 9.76
C SER A 42 1.10 2.13 11.18
N LEU A 43 1.42 1.21 12.09
CA LEU A 43 1.77 1.50 13.49
C LEU A 43 3.24 1.88 13.67
N GLU A 44 4.07 1.77 12.62
CA GLU A 44 5.51 2.09 12.67
C GLU A 44 5.80 3.55 13.04
N LEU A 45 4.81 4.43 12.91
CA LEU A 45 4.89 5.83 13.35
C LEU A 45 4.98 5.96 14.87
N LEU A 46 4.35 5.06 15.62
CA LEU A 46 4.15 5.21 17.07
C LEU A 46 5.41 4.96 17.90
N PRO A 47 6.20 3.88 17.70
CA PRO A 47 7.32 3.57 18.59
C PRO A 47 8.32 4.74 18.75
N PRO A 48 8.82 5.40 17.69
CA PRO A 48 9.75 6.51 17.85
C PRO A 48 9.16 7.69 18.64
N LEU A 49 7.85 7.95 18.49
CA LEU A 49 7.17 9.03 19.21
C LEU A 49 6.95 8.66 20.69
N MET A 50 6.61 7.42 20.99
CA MET A 50 6.42 6.96 22.37
C MET A 50 7.73 6.99 23.16
N GLU A 51 8.87 6.74 22.52
CA GLU A 51 10.19 6.82 23.14
C GLU A 51 10.56 8.24 23.58
N THR A 52 9.98 9.29 22.99
CA THR A 52 10.22 10.68 23.42
C THR A 52 9.55 11.04 24.74
N GLY A 53 8.57 10.25 25.18
CA GLY A 53 7.78 10.51 26.38
C GLY A 53 6.72 11.62 26.23
N VAL A 54 6.56 12.22 25.07
CA VAL A 54 5.50 13.22 24.83
C VAL A 54 4.12 12.55 24.71
N PRO A 55 3.03 13.23 25.10
CA PRO A 55 1.67 12.71 24.88
C PRO A 55 1.39 12.48 23.40
N VAL A 56 0.94 11.27 23.06
CA VAL A 56 0.56 10.89 21.69
C VAL A 56 -0.92 10.52 21.65
N ASN A 57 -1.69 11.26 20.87
CA ASN A 57 -3.11 10.97 20.59
C ASN A 57 -3.22 10.34 19.20
N ASP A 58 -3.57 9.08 19.13
CA ASP A 58 -3.75 8.36 17.86
C ASP A 58 -5.25 8.25 17.53
N ILE A 59 -5.69 8.97 16.51
CA ILE A 59 -7.09 9.12 16.13
C ILE A 59 -7.35 8.51 14.76
N ALA A 60 -8.10 7.41 14.74
CA ALA A 60 -8.61 6.84 13.50
C ALA A 60 -9.75 7.71 12.94
N LEU A 61 -9.53 8.35 11.78
CA LEU A 61 -10.55 9.17 11.12
C LEU A 61 -11.43 8.38 10.17
N TYR A 62 -10.92 7.29 9.58
CA TYR A 62 -11.63 6.46 8.62
C TYR A 62 -11.09 5.04 8.63
N ARG A 63 -11.90 4.13 8.12
CA ARG A 63 -11.50 2.74 7.82
C ARG A 63 -11.69 2.46 6.34
N THR A 64 -10.89 1.55 5.81
CA THR A 64 -11.02 1.10 4.43
C THR A 64 -11.96 -0.10 4.38
N GLU A 65 -13.08 0.02 3.67
CA GLU A 65 -13.97 -1.10 3.39
C GLU A 65 -13.71 -1.62 1.97
N TYR A 66 -13.65 -2.95 1.84
CA TYR A 66 -13.38 -3.60 0.57
C TYR A 66 -14.68 -4.25 0.07
N GLU A 67 -15.42 -3.52 -0.74
CA GLU A 67 -16.63 -4.02 -1.36
C GLU A 67 -16.45 -4.24 -2.86
N VAL A 68 -16.94 -5.36 -3.35
CA VAL A 68 -17.04 -5.64 -4.77
C VAL A 68 -18.40 -6.26 -5.05
N SER A 69 -19.10 -5.80 -6.10
CA SER A 69 -20.36 -6.41 -6.48
C SER A 69 -20.15 -7.87 -6.89
N SER A 70 -21.12 -8.73 -6.57
CA SER A 70 -21.08 -10.15 -6.93
C SER A 70 -20.88 -10.36 -8.44
N LEU A 71 -21.48 -9.51 -9.25
CA LEU A 71 -21.37 -9.55 -10.70
C LEU A 71 -19.92 -9.27 -11.17
N LEU A 72 -19.30 -8.23 -10.64
CA LEU A 72 -17.91 -7.88 -10.98
C LEU A 72 -16.93 -8.95 -10.51
N ARG A 73 -17.11 -9.46 -9.29
CA ARG A 73 -16.33 -10.59 -8.78
C ARG A 73 -16.38 -11.78 -9.73
N HIS A 74 -17.58 -12.21 -10.06
CA HIS A 74 -17.78 -13.37 -10.93
C HIS A 74 -17.15 -13.18 -12.32
N LYS A 75 -17.24 -11.95 -12.86
CA LYS A 75 -16.60 -11.62 -14.13
C LYS A 75 -15.08 -11.78 -14.05
N ILE A 76 -14.45 -11.21 -13.01
CA ILE A 76 -12.99 -11.28 -12.81
C ILE A 76 -12.55 -12.74 -12.58
N GLU A 77 -13.24 -13.48 -11.72
CA GLU A 77 -12.95 -14.90 -11.47
C GLU A 77 -13.01 -15.74 -12.74
N LYS A 78 -13.99 -15.48 -13.63
CA LYS A 78 -14.07 -16.13 -14.95
C LYS A 78 -12.89 -15.76 -15.85
N MET A 79 -12.43 -14.52 -15.84
CA MET A 79 -11.27 -14.11 -16.62
C MET A 79 -10.00 -14.83 -16.15
N PHE A 80 -9.82 -15.01 -14.84
CA PHE A 80 -8.72 -15.82 -14.31
C PHE A 80 -8.82 -17.30 -14.75
N GLN A 81 -10.01 -17.89 -14.67
CA GLN A 81 -10.25 -19.29 -15.10
C GLN A 81 -9.96 -19.52 -16.59
N LYS A 82 -10.11 -18.49 -17.42
CA LYS A 82 -9.85 -18.55 -18.86
C LYS A 82 -8.44 -18.08 -19.23
N GLU A 83 -7.59 -17.79 -18.25
CA GLU A 83 -6.24 -17.25 -18.46
C GLU A 83 -6.21 -15.96 -19.29
N GLU A 84 -7.27 -15.12 -19.14
CA GLU A 84 -7.38 -13.82 -19.81
C GLU A 84 -6.68 -12.68 -19.03
N ILE A 85 -6.06 -12.98 -17.87
CA ILE A 85 -5.36 -12.02 -17.03
C ILE A 85 -3.92 -12.49 -16.82
N ASP A 86 -2.96 -11.79 -17.42
CA ASP A 86 -1.53 -12.09 -17.29
C ASP A 86 -0.94 -11.58 -15.97
N ALA A 87 -1.40 -10.43 -15.51
CA ALA A 87 -0.91 -9.82 -14.28
C ALA A 87 -1.96 -8.93 -13.60
N VAL A 88 -1.76 -8.71 -12.30
CA VAL A 88 -2.51 -7.75 -11.49
C VAL A 88 -1.56 -6.69 -10.94
N THR A 89 -1.90 -5.43 -11.10
CA THR A 89 -1.09 -4.32 -10.60
C THR A 89 -1.57 -3.87 -9.23
N PHE A 90 -0.62 -3.64 -8.32
CA PHE A 90 -0.91 -3.18 -6.96
C PHE A 90 -0.11 -1.92 -6.63
N THR A 91 -0.81 -0.83 -6.35
CA THR A 91 -0.21 0.46 -6.00
C THR A 91 -0.07 0.69 -4.50
N SER A 92 -0.57 -0.22 -3.67
CA SER A 92 -0.44 -0.16 -2.20
C SER A 92 -0.72 -1.52 -1.57
N ALA A 93 -0.29 -1.72 -0.33
CA ALA A 93 -0.62 -2.92 0.45
C ALA A 93 -2.14 -3.07 0.67
N SER A 94 -2.89 -1.95 0.76
CA SER A 94 -4.35 -1.99 0.91
C SER A 94 -5.05 -2.50 -0.35
N THR A 95 -4.53 -2.22 -1.55
CA THR A 95 -5.08 -2.78 -2.79
C THR A 95 -4.87 -4.29 -2.88
N VAL A 96 -3.75 -4.82 -2.39
CA VAL A 96 -3.53 -6.27 -2.26
C VAL A 96 -4.59 -6.89 -1.34
N LYS A 97 -4.77 -6.34 -0.14
CA LYS A 97 -5.79 -6.81 0.83
C LYS A 97 -7.19 -6.76 0.24
N GLY A 98 -7.52 -5.67 -0.46
CA GLY A 98 -8.80 -5.51 -1.15
C GLY A 98 -9.03 -6.58 -2.21
N PHE A 99 -8.05 -6.85 -3.06
CA PHE A 99 -8.11 -7.89 -4.07
C PHE A 99 -8.34 -9.27 -3.44
N VAL A 100 -7.57 -9.64 -2.44
CA VAL A 100 -7.69 -10.95 -1.75
C VAL A 100 -9.05 -11.11 -1.07
N LYS A 101 -9.57 -10.05 -0.43
CA LYS A 101 -10.92 -10.07 0.17
C LYS A 101 -12.03 -10.17 -0.88
N ALA A 102 -11.82 -9.54 -2.03
CA ALA A 102 -12.81 -9.48 -3.10
C ALA A 102 -12.92 -10.77 -3.89
N ILE A 103 -11.82 -11.46 -4.16
CA ILE A 103 -11.73 -12.62 -5.05
C ILE A 103 -11.64 -13.91 -4.20
N LYS A 104 -12.54 -14.86 -4.44
CA LYS A 104 -12.64 -16.09 -3.63
C LYS A 104 -12.19 -17.36 -4.35
N ASN A 105 -12.42 -17.43 -5.68
CA ASN A 105 -12.23 -18.63 -6.48
C ASN A 105 -11.03 -18.50 -7.44
N VAL A 106 -9.96 -17.87 -6.97
CA VAL A 106 -8.69 -17.71 -7.71
C VAL A 106 -7.56 -18.22 -6.84
N GLU A 107 -6.73 -19.07 -7.42
CA GLU A 107 -5.51 -19.55 -6.77
C GLU A 107 -4.46 -18.44 -6.78
N LEU A 108 -4.30 -17.75 -5.65
CA LEU A 108 -3.43 -16.59 -5.52
C LEU A 108 -1.97 -16.87 -5.87
N GLN A 109 -1.51 -18.12 -5.71
CA GLN A 109 -0.17 -18.56 -6.09
C GLN A 109 0.08 -18.50 -7.61
N ASN A 110 -0.99 -18.48 -8.41
CA ASN A 110 -0.88 -18.35 -9.87
C ASN A 110 -0.99 -16.88 -10.32
N VAL A 111 -1.31 -15.96 -9.41
CA VAL A 111 -1.42 -14.53 -9.75
C VAL A 111 -0.03 -13.91 -9.87
N SER A 112 0.28 -13.35 -11.03
CA SER A 112 1.44 -12.48 -11.24
C SER A 112 1.11 -11.08 -10.73
N ALA A 113 1.78 -10.64 -9.66
CA ALA A 113 1.54 -9.36 -9.00
C ALA A 113 2.65 -8.36 -9.35
N VAL A 114 2.32 -7.29 -10.07
CA VAL A 114 3.24 -6.17 -10.31
C VAL A 114 2.99 -5.11 -9.24
N CYS A 115 3.95 -4.93 -8.35
CA CYS A 115 3.86 -4.07 -7.19
C CYS A 115 4.64 -2.78 -7.39
N ILE A 116 4.07 -1.64 -6.99
CA ILE A 116 4.70 -0.32 -7.12
C ILE A 116 5.96 -0.18 -6.27
N GLY A 117 6.07 -0.96 -5.19
CA GLY A 117 7.21 -0.91 -4.27
C GLY A 117 7.22 -2.08 -3.29
N GLU A 118 8.28 -2.15 -2.49
CA GLU A 118 8.56 -3.30 -1.63
C GLU A 118 7.52 -3.52 -0.52
N GLN A 119 6.93 -2.47 0.06
CA GLN A 119 5.85 -2.63 1.05
C GLN A 119 4.63 -3.33 0.46
N THR A 120 4.26 -2.99 -0.76
CA THR A 120 3.16 -3.63 -1.49
C THR A 120 3.50 -5.08 -1.82
N ALA A 121 4.74 -5.32 -2.26
CA ALA A 121 5.24 -6.65 -2.55
C ALA A 121 5.27 -7.56 -1.31
N ALA A 122 5.70 -7.03 -0.17
CA ALA A 122 5.71 -7.75 1.10
C ALA A 122 4.29 -8.21 1.50
N GLU A 123 3.27 -7.38 1.27
CA GLU A 123 1.89 -7.79 1.51
C GLU A 123 1.45 -8.90 0.55
N ALA A 124 1.74 -8.78 -0.76
CA ALA A 124 1.36 -9.78 -1.77
C ALA A 124 2.06 -11.14 -1.56
N ARG A 125 3.31 -11.15 -1.06
CA ARG A 125 4.05 -12.38 -0.70
C ARG A 125 3.34 -13.21 0.38
N LYS A 126 2.63 -12.58 1.31
CA LYS A 126 1.88 -13.30 2.36
C LYS A 126 0.82 -14.23 1.79
N TYR A 127 0.36 -13.95 0.59
CA TYR A 127 -0.65 -14.74 -0.13
C TYR A 127 -0.06 -15.67 -1.20
N GLY A 128 1.27 -15.76 -1.29
CA GLY A 128 1.96 -16.66 -2.20
C GLY A 128 1.98 -16.21 -3.67
N MET A 129 1.63 -14.95 -3.98
CA MET A 129 1.62 -14.42 -5.35
C MET A 129 3.04 -14.40 -5.96
N LYS A 130 3.12 -14.48 -7.29
CA LYS A 130 4.35 -14.31 -8.05
C LYS A 130 4.68 -12.83 -8.18
N ILE A 131 5.75 -12.36 -7.52
CA ILE A 131 6.00 -10.94 -7.33
C ILE A 131 6.96 -10.36 -8.37
N GLN A 132 6.57 -9.22 -8.92
CA GLN A 132 7.41 -8.30 -9.68
C GLN A 132 7.35 -6.92 -9.01
N VAL A 133 8.49 -6.27 -8.79
CA VAL A 133 8.54 -4.97 -8.11
C VAL A 133 9.09 -3.92 -9.07
N ALA A 134 8.42 -2.77 -9.15
CA ALA A 134 8.91 -1.64 -9.91
C ALA A 134 10.23 -1.09 -9.31
N LYS A 135 11.12 -0.58 -10.16
CA LYS A 135 12.42 -0.05 -9.74
C LYS A 135 12.32 1.22 -8.89
N ARG A 136 11.26 1.99 -9.08
CA ARG A 136 10.90 3.18 -8.31
C ARG A 136 9.42 3.11 -7.96
N ALA A 137 9.03 3.75 -6.87
CA ALA A 137 7.63 3.79 -6.41
C ALA A 137 6.81 4.86 -7.18
N ASP A 138 6.79 4.76 -8.51
CA ASP A 138 6.02 5.61 -9.41
C ASP A 138 5.34 4.78 -10.52
N MET A 139 4.36 5.39 -11.20
CA MET A 139 3.56 4.73 -12.23
C MET A 139 4.36 4.41 -13.49
N ASP A 140 5.33 5.24 -13.84
CA ASP A 140 6.17 5.05 -15.04
C ASP A 140 7.04 3.81 -14.85
N ALA A 141 7.73 3.68 -13.71
CA ALA A 141 8.54 2.50 -13.39
C ALA A 141 7.69 1.21 -13.27
N MET A 142 6.44 1.34 -12.82
CA MET A 142 5.52 0.20 -12.78
C MET A 142 5.11 -0.23 -14.20
N THR A 143 4.86 0.73 -15.09
CA THR A 143 4.59 0.47 -16.51
C THR A 143 5.79 -0.16 -17.20
N GLU A 144 7.02 0.37 -16.96
CA GLU A 144 8.26 -0.24 -17.45
C GLU A 144 8.37 -1.71 -17.01
N LYS A 145 8.04 -2.01 -15.76
CA LYS A 145 8.08 -3.39 -15.23
C LYS A 145 7.05 -4.30 -15.90
N ILE A 146 5.85 -3.81 -16.17
CA ILE A 146 4.82 -4.58 -16.92
C ILE A 146 5.34 -4.91 -18.32
N VAL A 147 5.87 -3.94 -19.04
CA VAL A 147 6.42 -4.14 -20.38
C VAL A 147 7.62 -5.10 -20.36
N GLU A 148 8.52 -4.98 -19.37
CA GLU A 148 9.66 -5.91 -19.20
C GLU A 148 9.20 -7.36 -19.03
N CYS A 149 8.16 -7.60 -18.25
CA CYS A 149 7.71 -8.95 -17.88
C CYS A 149 6.73 -9.56 -18.90
N PHE A 150 5.92 -8.73 -19.56
CA PHE A 150 4.79 -9.18 -20.38
C PHE A 150 4.74 -8.55 -21.78
N GLY A 151 5.69 -7.65 -22.12
CA GLY A 151 5.67 -6.87 -23.37
C GLY A 151 5.97 -7.66 -24.65
N ASN A 152 6.32 -8.96 -24.56
CA ASN A 152 6.52 -9.83 -25.71
C ASN A 152 5.26 -10.59 -26.16
N VAL A 153 4.10 -10.21 -25.63
CA VAL A 153 2.82 -10.75 -26.12
C VAL A 153 2.48 -9.99 -27.40
N ASN A 154 2.70 -10.64 -28.55
CA ASN A 154 2.20 -10.14 -29.82
C ASN A 154 0.68 -10.08 -29.74
N PHE A 155 0.12 -8.86 -29.82
CA PHE A 155 -1.32 -8.63 -29.99
C PHE A 155 -1.75 -8.96 -31.40
#